data_78306ce5a63ed869c1785e72cbad24ed
#
_entry.id   78306ce5a63ed869c1785e72cbad24ed
#
_cell.length_a   1.000
_cell.length_b   1.000
_cell.length_c   1.000
_cell.angle_alpha   90.00
_cell.angle_beta   90.00
_cell.angle_gamma   90.00
#
_symmetry.space_group_name_H-M   'P 1'
#
loop_
_entity.id
_entity.type
_entity.pdbx_description
1 polymer ?
#
loop_
_entity_poly.entity_id
_entity_poly.type
_entity_poly.pdbx_seq_one_letter_code
_entity_poly.pdbx_strand_id
1 'polypeptide(L)'
;MLIARENIFLNKNFSSKGEIFQFLSQQAVERGWAADAEKIEADLWTRENQYSTGFEGQIAIPHAKTINVTEAGVIFIRLEQALDWESLDDSPIKIVFGLFVPESGAQLLHLKIINSLASQIVEDDFRQQLFDAKSEDELFNYMQSRVVIEEDA
;
A
#
# COMPACT_ATOMS: atom_id res chain seq x y z
N MET A 1 13.44 6.47 3.41
CA MET A 1 12.59 5.41 2.89
C MET A 1 11.16 5.59 3.40
N LEU A 2 10.17 5.45 2.54
CA LEU A 2 8.78 5.77 2.89
C LEU A 2 8.09 4.68 3.69
N ILE A 3 8.60 3.46 3.66
CA ILE A 3 8.04 2.37 4.45
C ILE A 3 8.91 2.14 5.69
N ALA A 4 8.27 2.07 6.85
CA ALA A 4 8.95 1.83 8.12
C ALA A 4 8.44 0.51 8.70
N ARG A 5 9.20 -0.06 9.64
CA ARG A 5 8.82 -1.32 10.27
C ARG A 5 7.44 -1.26 10.91
N GLU A 6 7.11 -0.16 11.57
CA GLU A 6 5.81 0.03 12.22
C GLU A 6 4.66 0.21 11.23
N ASN A 7 4.96 0.32 9.94
CA ASN A 7 3.94 0.40 8.89
C ASN A 7 3.62 -0.95 8.27
N ILE A 8 4.20 -2.03 8.80
CA ILE A 8 4.00 -3.38 8.29
C ILE A 8 3.06 -4.14 9.22
N PHE A 9 1.97 -4.65 8.67
CA PHE A 9 0.94 -5.38 9.40
C PHE A 9 0.80 -6.78 8.81
N LEU A 10 1.15 -7.79 9.59
CA LEU A 10 1.07 -9.18 9.15
C LEU A 10 -0.12 -9.89 9.79
N ASN A 11 -0.65 -10.88 9.08
CA ASN A 11 -1.72 -11.75 9.57
C ASN A 11 -2.98 -10.99 10.00
N LYS A 12 -3.32 -9.95 9.24
CA LYS A 12 -4.52 -9.15 9.49
C LYS A 12 -5.73 -9.83 8.86
N ASN A 13 -6.87 -9.60 9.46
CA ASN A 13 -8.12 -10.21 9.00
C ASN A 13 -9.15 -9.11 8.75
N PHE A 14 -9.52 -8.96 7.48
CA PHE A 14 -10.56 -8.01 7.06
C PHE A 14 -11.55 -8.76 6.18
N SER A 15 -12.82 -8.38 6.25
CA SER A 15 -13.87 -9.04 5.49
C SER A 15 -14.23 -8.31 4.19
N SER A 16 -13.71 -7.11 3.97
CA SER A 16 -14.03 -6.34 2.77
C SER A 16 -12.95 -5.32 2.44
N LYS A 17 -12.96 -4.88 1.18
CA LYS A 17 -12.12 -3.78 0.72
C LYS A 17 -12.39 -2.51 1.54
N GLY A 18 -13.66 -2.26 1.86
CA GLY A 18 -14.05 -1.10 2.65
C GLY A 18 -13.40 -1.07 4.02
N GLU A 19 -13.31 -2.23 4.68
CA GLU A 19 -12.64 -2.32 5.98
C GLU A 19 -11.15 -2.00 5.86
N ILE A 20 -10.52 -2.43 4.77
CA ILE A 20 -9.11 -2.14 4.52
C ILE A 20 -8.92 -0.64 4.31
N PHE A 21 -9.78 0.01 3.52
CA PHE A 21 -9.68 1.45 3.28
C PHE A 21 -9.89 2.25 4.56
N GLN A 22 -10.80 1.82 5.41
CA GLN A 22 -11.02 2.43 6.71
C GLN A 22 -9.78 2.30 7.59
N PHE A 23 -9.20 1.12 7.65
CA PHE A 23 -7.96 0.86 8.41
C PHE A 23 -6.81 1.72 7.91
N LEU A 24 -6.60 1.75 6.59
CA LEU A 24 -5.53 2.55 5.98
C LEU A 24 -5.69 4.04 6.30
N SER A 25 -6.92 4.53 6.23
CA SER A 25 -7.20 5.95 6.50
C SER A 25 -6.92 6.31 7.95
N GLN A 26 -7.30 5.44 8.88
CA GLN A 26 -7.02 5.63 10.30
C GLN A 26 -5.51 5.60 10.57
N GLN A 27 -4.78 4.70 9.92
CA GLN A 27 -3.33 4.63 10.09
C GLN A 27 -2.64 5.89 9.58
N ALA A 28 -3.11 6.45 8.47
CA ALA A 28 -2.55 7.70 7.94
C ALA A 28 -2.70 8.84 8.95
N VAL A 29 -3.86 8.93 9.61
CA VAL A 29 -4.10 9.95 10.63
C VAL A 29 -3.24 9.71 11.87
N GLU A 30 -3.16 8.47 12.34
CA GLU A 30 -2.34 8.15 13.51
C GLU A 30 -0.87 8.47 13.31
N ARG A 31 -0.38 8.37 12.09
CA ARG A 31 1.03 8.67 11.76
C ARG A 31 1.27 10.14 11.44
N GLY A 32 0.22 10.96 11.46
CA GLY A 32 0.35 12.38 11.16
C GLY A 32 0.46 12.71 9.67
N TRP A 33 0.15 11.75 8.79
CA TRP A 33 0.18 11.99 7.35
C TRP A 33 -1.07 12.70 6.85
N ALA A 34 -2.13 12.65 7.62
CA ALA A 34 -3.42 13.25 7.27
C ALA A 34 -4.13 13.69 8.55
N ALA A 35 -5.06 14.63 8.41
CA ALA A 35 -5.81 15.14 9.56
C ALA A 35 -7.20 14.54 9.70
N ASP A 36 -7.78 14.02 8.60
CA ASP A 36 -9.19 13.61 8.56
C ASP A 36 -9.32 12.26 7.84
N ALA A 37 -9.59 11.21 8.63
CA ALA A 37 -9.68 9.85 8.10
C ALA A 37 -10.82 9.68 7.11
N GLU A 38 -11.96 10.37 7.31
CA GLU A 38 -13.10 10.25 6.40
C GLU A 38 -12.76 10.79 5.02
N LYS A 39 -12.01 11.88 4.96
CA LYS A 39 -11.59 12.46 3.68
C LYS A 39 -10.61 11.55 2.96
N ILE A 40 -9.67 10.93 3.68
CA ILE A 40 -8.73 9.99 3.09
C ILE A 40 -9.45 8.76 2.56
N GLU A 41 -10.39 8.24 3.32
CA GLU A 41 -11.18 7.08 2.88
C GLU A 41 -11.95 7.41 1.59
N ALA A 42 -12.55 8.59 1.53
CA ALA A 42 -13.25 9.04 0.32
C ALA A 42 -12.29 9.16 -0.87
N ASP A 43 -11.08 9.66 -0.63
CA ASP A 43 -10.07 9.78 -1.68
C ASP A 43 -9.62 8.40 -2.21
N LEU A 44 -9.47 7.43 -1.31
CA LEU A 44 -9.14 6.05 -1.72
C LEU A 44 -10.25 5.48 -2.61
N TRP A 45 -11.51 5.68 -2.22
CA TRP A 45 -12.64 5.22 -3.03
C TRP A 45 -12.75 5.94 -4.36
N THR A 46 -12.47 7.24 -4.40
CA THR A 46 -12.48 8.00 -5.65
C THR A 46 -11.50 7.39 -6.65
N ARG A 47 -10.30 7.03 -6.18
CA ARG A 47 -9.31 6.39 -7.03
C ARG A 47 -9.73 4.97 -7.43
N GLU A 48 -10.23 4.20 -6.47
CA GLU A 48 -10.62 2.80 -6.71
C GLU A 48 -11.79 2.71 -7.68
N ASN A 49 -12.70 3.67 -7.63
CA ASN A 49 -13.88 3.68 -8.49
C ASN A 49 -13.57 4.06 -9.94
N GLN A 50 -12.40 4.61 -10.22
CA GLN A 50 -11.97 4.87 -11.60
C GLN A 50 -11.66 3.54 -12.30
N TYR A 51 -10.87 2.70 -11.65
CA TYR A 51 -10.62 1.31 -11.98
C TYR A 51 -9.88 0.67 -10.81
N SER A 52 -10.00 -0.63 -10.66
CA SER A 52 -9.47 -1.32 -9.49
C SER A 52 -7.96 -1.16 -9.36
N THR A 53 -7.49 -1.06 -8.10
CA THR A 53 -6.07 -1.05 -7.79
C THR A 53 -5.52 -2.46 -7.54
N GLY A 54 -6.34 -3.50 -7.73
CA GLY A 54 -5.86 -4.87 -7.73
C GLY A 54 -4.88 -5.07 -8.88
N PHE A 55 -3.69 -5.57 -8.54
CA PHE A 55 -2.62 -5.77 -9.50
C PHE A 55 -2.50 -7.26 -9.84
N GLU A 56 -1.31 -7.80 -9.95
CA GLU A 56 -1.11 -9.23 -10.17
C GLU A 56 -0.42 -9.87 -8.98
N GLY A 57 -0.40 -11.20 -8.94
CA GLY A 57 0.29 -11.92 -7.88
C GLY A 57 -0.37 -11.79 -6.51
N GLN A 58 -1.69 -11.59 -6.47
CA GLN A 58 -2.47 -11.42 -5.26
C GLN A 58 -2.15 -10.14 -4.50
N ILE A 59 -1.72 -9.09 -5.20
CA ILE A 59 -1.28 -7.83 -4.61
C ILE A 59 -2.14 -6.69 -5.13
N ALA A 60 -2.59 -5.81 -4.22
CA ALA A 60 -3.28 -4.58 -4.57
C ALA A 60 -2.49 -3.38 -4.10
N ILE A 61 -2.63 -2.25 -4.82
CA ILE A 61 -1.91 -1.01 -4.52
C ILE A 61 -2.92 0.14 -4.44
N PRO A 62 -3.82 0.14 -3.44
CA PRO A 62 -4.73 1.27 -3.27
C PRO A 62 -3.94 2.51 -2.90
N HIS A 63 -4.34 3.66 -3.45
CA HIS A 63 -3.58 4.87 -3.20
C HIS A 63 -4.45 6.11 -3.23
N ALA A 64 -3.96 7.15 -2.54
CA ALA A 64 -4.57 8.47 -2.52
C ALA A 64 -3.46 9.50 -2.72
N LYS A 65 -3.52 10.19 -3.85
CA LYS A 65 -2.70 11.38 -4.11
C LYS A 65 -3.65 12.56 -3.99
N THR A 66 -3.55 13.30 -2.90
CA THR A 66 -4.61 14.23 -2.52
C THR A 66 -4.07 15.36 -1.65
N ILE A 67 -4.80 16.49 -1.70
CA ILE A 67 -4.51 17.63 -0.81
C ILE A 67 -4.72 17.26 0.66
N ASN A 68 -5.46 16.18 0.94
CA ASN A 68 -5.74 15.74 2.30
C ASN A 68 -4.58 14.98 2.95
N VAL A 69 -3.53 14.68 2.18
CA VAL A 69 -2.30 14.08 2.68
C VAL A 69 -1.22 15.14 2.74
N THR A 70 -0.57 15.26 3.90
CA THR A 70 0.49 16.25 4.11
C THR A 70 1.89 15.66 4.02
N GLU A 71 2.00 14.36 4.24
CA GLU A 71 3.29 13.65 4.26
C GLU A 71 3.13 12.30 3.59
N ALA A 72 4.06 11.95 2.70
CA ALA A 72 4.00 10.69 1.97
C ALA A 72 4.30 9.49 2.87
N GLY A 73 3.63 8.38 2.63
CA GLY A 73 3.87 7.16 3.39
C GLY A 73 3.30 5.93 2.71
N VAL A 74 3.78 4.77 3.16
CA VAL A 74 3.35 3.47 2.64
C VAL A 74 2.99 2.56 3.81
N ILE A 75 1.83 1.92 3.72
CA ILE A 75 1.38 0.91 4.69
C ILE A 75 1.35 -0.44 3.96
N PHE A 76 1.99 -1.45 4.55
CA PHE A 76 1.95 -2.81 4.04
C PHE A 76 1.02 -3.66 4.90
N ILE A 77 0.12 -4.41 4.26
CA ILE A 77 -0.78 -5.35 4.96
C ILE A 77 -0.67 -6.71 4.29
N ARG A 78 -0.45 -7.74 5.09
CA ARG A 78 -0.62 -9.12 4.63
C ARG A 78 -1.84 -9.69 5.34
N LEU A 79 -2.81 -10.13 4.54
CA LEU A 79 -4.06 -10.69 5.06
C LEU A 79 -3.85 -12.16 5.43
N GLU A 80 -4.54 -12.60 6.46
CA GLU A 80 -4.56 -14.02 6.81
C GLU A 80 -5.31 -14.83 5.75
N GLN A 81 -6.40 -14.25 5.23
CA GLN A 81 -7.17 -14.85 4.15
C GLN A 81 -7.33 -13.86 3.01
N ALA A 82 -7.20 -14.35 1.78
CA ALA A 82 -7.33 -13.51 0.60
C ALA A 82 -8.77 -12.99 0.47
N LEU A 83 -8.89 -11.76 -0.04
CA LEU A 83 -10.18 -11.12 -0.29
C LEU A 83 -10.52 -11.12 -1.78
N ASP A 84 -11.81 -11.21 -2.06
CA ASP A 84 -12.33 -11.02 -3.40
C ASP A 84 -12.18 -9.55 -3.78
N TRP A 85 -11.36 -9.28 -4.77
CA TRP A 85 -11.00 -7.93 -5.19
C TRP A 85 -10.58 -8.01 -6.65
N GLU A 86 -11.20 -7.25 -7.51
CA GLU A 86 -10.89 -7.26 -8.93
C GLU A 86 -9.41 -6.96 -9.16
N SER A 87 -8.73 -7.81 -9.92
CA SER A 87 -7.30 -7.67 -10.18
C SER A 87 -6.99 -7.94 -11.65
N LEU A 88 -5.77 -7.60 -12.08
CA LEU A 88 -5.36 -7.74 -13.48
C LEU A 88 -5.30 -9.21 -13.93
N ASP A 89 -5.01 -10.13 -13.03
CA ASP A 89 -4.88 -11.56 -13.32
C ASP A 89 -6.00 -12.38 -12.71
N ASP A 90 -7.07 -11.73 -12.27
CA ASP A 90 -8.24 -12.36 -11.64
C ASP A 90 -7.93 -13.09 -10.33
N SER A 91 -6.75 -12.88 -9.73
CA SER A 91 -6.42 -13.49 -8.44
C SER A 91 -7.08 -12.70 -7.30
N PRO A 92 -7.44 -13.40 -6.19
CA PRO A 92 -7.86 -12.70 -4.98
C PRO A 92 -6.68 -11.93 -4.39
N ILE A 93 -6.93 -10.99 -3.48
CA ILE A 93 -5.88 -10.14 -2.92
C ILE A 93 -5.53 -10.61 -1.51
N LYS A 94 -4.24 -10.81 -1.27
CA LYS A 94 -3.72 -11.16 0.05
C LYS A 94 -2.71 -10.15 0.57
N ILE A 95 -2.08 -9.38 -0.31
CA ILE A 95 -1.08 -8.37 0.03
C ILE A 95 -1.60 -7.01 -0.42
N VAL A 96 -1.51 -6.01 0.46
CA VAL A 96 -1.95 -4.65 0.15
C VAL A 96 -0.82 -3.67 0.45
N PHE A 97 -0.48 -2.84 -0.54
CA PHE A 97 0.38 -1.68 -0.35
C PHE A 97 -0.51 -0.43 -0.40
N GLY A 98 -0.77 0.19 0.73
CA GLY A 98 -1.52 1.43 0.79
C GLY A 98 -0.56 2.60 0.64
N LEU A 99 -0.78 3.45 -0.36
CA LEU A 99 0.11 4.56 -0.68
C LEU A 99 -0.60 5.88 -0.44
N PHE A 100 0.07 6.79 0.27
CA PHE A 100 -0.45 8.12 0.55
C PHE A 100 0.56 9.14 0.07
N VAL A 101 0.13 10.07 -0.78
CA VAL A 101 1.02 11.03 -1.42
C VAL A 101 0.37 12.41 -1.42
N PRO A 102 1.07 13.47 -0.97
CA PRO A 102 0.55 14.82 -1.10
C PRO A 102 0.32 15.19 -2.56
N GLU A 103 -0.72 15.96 -2.83
CA GLU A 103 -1.02 16.37 -4.19
C GLU A 103 0.03 17.33 -4.74
N SER A 104 0.44 18.30 -3.92
CA SER A 104 1.35 19.37 -4.32
C SER A 104 2.79 18.90 -4.32
N GLY A 105 3.47 19.06 -5.46
CA GLY A 105 4.91 18.75 -5.57
C GLY A 105 5.24 17.26 -5.56
N ALA A 106 4.24 16.40 -5.61
CA ALA A 106 4.43 14.97 -5.37
C ALA A 106 4.23 14.11 -6.61
N GLN A 107 4.09 14.70 -7.79
CA GLN A 107 3.80 13.95 -9.00
C GLN A 107 4.87 12.92 -9.32
N LEU A 108 6.14 13.35 -9.25
CA LEU A 108 7.26 12.46 -9.51
C LEU A 108 7.40 11.37 -8.45
N LEU A 109 7.19 11.75 -7.18
CA LEU A 109 7.26 10.78 -6.08
C LEU A 109 6.20 9.70 -6.23
N HIS A 110 4.97 10.08 -6.57
CA HIS A 110 3.89 9.12 -6.81
C HIS A 110 4.27 8.09 -7.87
N LEU A 111 4.79 8.58 -9.01
CA LEU A 111 5.23 7.70 -10.09
C LEU A 111 6.39 6.81 -9.68
N LYS A 112 7.34 7.34 -8.92
CA LYS A 112 8.49 6.55 -8.44
C LYS A 112 8.05 5.41 -7.53
N ILE A 113 7.11 5.68 -6.62
CA ILE A 113 6.60 4.65 -5.72
C ILE A 113 5.94 3.53 -6.52
N ILE A 114 5.03 3.89 -7.40
CA ILE A 114 4.29 2.89 -8.18
C ILE A 114 5.22 2.10 -9.09
N ASN A 115 6.14 2.78 -9.77
CA ASN A 115 7.07 2.10 -10.67
C ASN A 115 8.02 1.16 -9.91
N SER A 116 8.50 1.58 -8.74
CA SER A 116 9.37 0.74 -7.93
C SER A 116 8.67 -0.52 -7.47
N LEU A 117 7.45 -0.37 -6.96
CA LEU A 117 6.66 -1.53 -6.53
C LEU A 117 6.30 -2.43 -7.70
N ALA A 118 5.82 -1.86 -8.81
CA ALA A 118 5.42 -2.65 -9.97
C ALA A 118 6.57 -3.46 -10.54
N SER A 119 7.78 -2.88 -10.59
CA SER A 119 8.94 -3.58 -11.13
C SER A 119 9.37 -4.75 -10.25
N GLN A 120 9.15 -4.67 -8.92
CA GLN A 120 9.46 -5.76 -8.01
C GLN A 120 8.35 -6.81 -7.98
N ILE A 121 7.10 -6.39 -8.07
CA ILE A 121 5.94 -7.29 -7.96
C ILE A 121 5.96 -8.36 -9.05
N VAL A 122 6.51 -8.07 -10.23
CA VAL A 122 6.58 -9.07 -11.30
C VAL A 122 7.66 -10.14 -11.04
N GLU A 123 8.54 -9.93 -10.07
CA GLU A 123 9.59 -10.89 -9.74
C GLU A 123 9.09 -11.93 -8.75
N ASP A 124 9.25 -13.22 -9.11
CA ASP A 124 8.73 -14.32 -8.29
C ASP A 124 9.35 -14.34 -6.89
N ASP A 125 10.66 -14.08 -6.78
CA ASP A 125 11.33 -14.11 -5.50
C ASP A 125 10.85 -12.98 -4.56
N PHE A 126 10.52 -11.82 -5.11
CA PHE A 126 9.98 -10.73 -4.32
C PHE A 126 8.60 -11.09 -3.75
N ARG A 127 7.71 -11.57 -4.62
CA ARG A 127 6.37 -12.00 -4.18
C ARG A 127 6.47 -13.10 -3.12
N GLN A 128 7.34 -14.09 -3.36
CA GLN A 128 7.51 -15.20 -2.43
C GLN A 128 7.89 -14.71 -1.04
N GLN A 129 8.80 -13.75 -0.97
CA GLN A 129 9.23 -13.21 0.32
C GLN A 129 8.10 -12.43 1.02
N LEU A 130 7.27 -11.72 0.26
CA LEU A 130 6.12 -11.02 0.84
C LEU A 130 5.14 -12.00 1.50
N PHE A 131 4.98 -13.20 0.93
CA PHE A 131 4.09 -14.22 1.48
C PHE A 131 4.75 -15.00 2.62
N ASP A 132 6.06 -15.20 2.58
CA ASP A 132 6.76 -16.12 3.48
C ASP A 132 7.41 -15.46 4.68
N ALA A 133 7.61 -14.14 4.68
CA ALA A 133 8.26 -13.45 5.80
C ALA A 133 7.53 -13.76 7.11
N LYS A 134 8.29 -14.11 8.15
CA LYS A 134 7.74 -14.57 9.41
C LYS A 134 7.58 -13.48 10.44
N SER A 135 8.21 -12.33 10.22
CA SER A 135 8.14 -11.19 11.13
C SER A 135 8.18 -9.88 10.36
N GLU A 136 7.75 -8.83 11.01
CA GLU A 136 7.81 -7.48 10.46
C GLU A 136 9.26 -7.08 10.20
N ASP A 137 10.18 -7.44 11.09
CA ASP A 137 11.61 -7.14 10.92
C ASP A 137 12.19 -7.82 9.68
N GLU A 138 11.87 -9.09 9.50
CA GLU A 138 12.36 -9.84 8.34
C GLU A 138 11.90 -9.19 7.05
N LEU A 139 10.61 -8.85 6.98
CA LEU A 139 10.04 -8.24 5.78
C LEU A 139 10.61 -6.84 5.55
N PHE A 140 10.72 -6.04 6.59
CA PHE A 140 11.26 -4.69 6.49
C PHE A 140 12.70 -4.72 5.96
N ASN A 141 13.55 -5.58 6.51
CA ASN A 141 14.94 -5.71 6.09
C ASN A 141 15.03 -6.14 4.63
N TYR A 142 14.16 -7.07 4.22
CA TYR A 142 14.14 -7.51 2.82
C TYR A 142 13.73 -6.38 1.88
N MET A 143 12.66 -5.66 2.24
CA MET A 143 12.15 -4.59 1.37
C MET A 143 13.15 -3.44 1.25
N GLN A 144 13.92 -3.14 2.30
CA GLN A 144 14.96 -2.11 2.22
C GLN A 144 15.98 -2.42 1.13
N SER A 145 16.24 -3.70 0.88
CA SER A 145 17.21 -4.11 -0.12
C SER A 145 16.65 -4.14 -1.54
N ARG A 146 15.33 -4.16 -1.69
CA ARG A 146 14.67 -4.35 -2.98
C ARG A 146 13.88 -3.14 -3.44
N VAL A 147 13.26 -2.41 -2.53
CA VAL A 147 12.42 -1.26 -2.85
C VAL A 147 13.05 -0.03 -2.23
N VAL A 148 13.79 0.73 -3.03
CA VAL A 148 14.47 1.93 -2.56
C VAL A 148 13.68 3.15 -3.03
N ILE A 149 12.93 3.74 -2.11
CA ILE A 149 12.12 4.93 -2.39
C ILE A 149 12.59 6.02 -1.44
N GLU A 150 13.12 7.09 -2.00
CA GLU A 150 13.61 8.23 -1.25
C GLU A 150 12.62 9.38 -1.36
N GLU A 151 12.34 10.03 -0.24
CA GLU A 151 11.37 11.13 -0.21
C GLU A 151 11.85 12.35 -0.97
N ASP A 152 13.12 12.60 -0.95
CA ASP A 152 13.74 13.80 -1.51
C ASP A 152 14.43 13.52 -2.86
N ALA A 153 14.02 12.53 -3.55
CA ALA A 153 14.67 12.10 -4.80
C ALA A 153 14.63 13.12 -5.92
#